data_1814a79ef079d5839e18e25cfdbb95a3
#
_entry.id   1814a79ef079d5839e18e25cfdbb95a3
#
_cell.length_a   1.000
_cell.length_b   1.000
_cell.length_c   1.000
_cell.angle_alpha   90.00
_cell.angle_beta   90.00
_cell.angle_gamma   90.00
#
_symmetry.space_group_name_H-M   'P 1'
#
loop_
_entity.id
_entity.type
_entity.pdbx_description
1 polymer ?
#
loop_
_entity_poly.entity_id
_entity_poly.type
_entity_poly.pdbx_seq_one_letter_code
_entity_poly.pdbx_strand_id
1 'polypeptide(L)'
;MTRFTRRGLLGASALAAVGVATGCSSSDGDSGSGGKVAGATGSVDWWDHFSSFQSLNDDWAKTESTALKTNISHQYYDASKAPEAFQLAHQANKMPDVYSNVIGLPLSALVSGKWVHELTLADDVKSKIPDGTLTEGITGLDGKLYGFPLFSLRQSSTLVWTNKGLWTKAGLDGANPPQDFDSFKAALTKLKGAGVQPLTLAIGADGGRIRDQIDDMAQTAGFPGYQGLMFTTGEYQYHHDAYVTVIEYLKELNDSKLILPGSNNFSVVDARTRYATGVVATFIDGIWCAGGAKALSPAIVPKIGAGQILVPTAGTKAYCYRGRPGASYFVAAGSKDPEAAGKLIGSFMTEDYQNGMIAAMDQPPLNLDLVASSKAIDPYKKMVAFCKDNVFQMPQAIVKNPAQAAVDAQRKPVTPHVGNILQGYLSGSIKDLKGALKKLSDATEADRQQAMTKAKSSGAKVSLDDYAFSDWKPGQDYESKS
;
A
#
# COMPACT_ATOMS: atom_id res chain seq x y z
N MET A 1 -53.75 -10.09 -8.57
CA MET A 1 -54.32 -9.02 -9.41
C MET A 1 -54.22 -7.72 -8.65
N THR A 2 -53.39 -6.83 -9.06
CA THR A 2 -53.62 -5.41 -9.28
C THR A 2 -52.25 -4.76 -9.58
N ARG A 3 -52.13 -4.34 -10.83
CA ARG A 3 -51.02 -3.56 -11.38
C ARG A 3 -51.12 -2.12 -10.85
N PHE A 4 -50.01 -1.50 -10.44
CA PHE A 4 -49.92 -0.05 -10.38
C PHE A 4 -48.87 0.47 -11.36
N THR A 5 -49.36 1.31 -12.24
CA THR A 5 -48.67 1.97 -13.33
C THR A 5 -47.97 3.26 -12.83
N ARG A 6 -46.79 3.53 -13.45
CA ARG A 6 -46.12 4.83 -13.41
C ARG A 6 -46.96 5.89 -14.09
N ARG A 7 -47.12 7.07 -13.48
CA ARG A 7 -47.11 8.41 -14.12
C ARG A 7 -47.61 9.49 -13.17
N GLY A 8 -46.79 10.59 -13.09
CA GLY A 8 -47.30 11.94 -12.94
C GLY A 8 -47.29 12.52 -11.54
N LEU A 9 -46.38 13.47 -11.32
CA LEU A 9 -46.78 14.82 -10.86
C LEU A 9 -45.59 15.77 -11.01
N LEU A 10 -45.66 16.57 -12.06
CA LEU A 10 -45.01 17.89 -12.13
C LEU A 10 -45.93 18.84 -11.35
N GLY A 11 -45.34 19.54 -10.40
CA GLY A 11 -46.01 20.60 -9.64
C GLY A 11 -45.02 21.71 -9.35
N ALA A 12 -45.07 22.76 -10.15
CA ALA A 12 -44.40 24.02 -9.94
C ALA A 12 -44.96 24.74 -8.69
N SER A 13 -44.13 25.34 -7.88
CA SER A 13 -44.56 26.39 -6.95
C SER A 13 -43.47 27.47 -6.82
N ALA A 14 -43.93 28.65 -6.97
CA ALA A 14 -43.20 29.88 -7.17
C ALA A 14 -42.52 30.45 -5.90
N LEU A 15 -41.52 31.28 -6.19
CA LEU A 15 -40.78 32.26 -5.41
C LEU A 15 -41.57 32.95 -4.26
N ALA A 16 -40.86 33.05 -3.13
CA ALA A 16 -40.96 34.21 -2.26
C ALA A 16 -39.55 34.61 -1.80
N ALA A 17 -39.06 35.70 -2.37
CA ALA A 17 -37.84 36.39 -1.93
C ALA A 17 -38.13 37.14 -0.63
N VAL A 18 -37.47 36.85 0.44
CA VAL A 18 -37.31 37.73 1.61
C VAL A 18 -35.83 37.95 1.83
N GLY A 19 -35.37 39.15 1.48
CA GLY A 19 -34.02 39.60 1.79
C GLY A 19 -33.88 39.85 3.29
N VAL A 20 -32.93 39.17 3.91
CA VAL A 20 -32.32 39.61 5.17
C VAL A 20 -30.81 39.64 4.91
N ALA A 21 -30.30 40.84 4.76
CA ALA A 21 -28.88 41.12 4.78
C ALA A 21 -28.40 40.99 6.22
N THR A 22 -27.79 39.86 6.55
CA THR A 22 -26.90 39.74 7.70
C THR A 22 -25.58 39.23 7.21
N GLY A 23 -24.54 40.04 7.45
CA GLY A 23 -23.18 39.73 7.08
C GLY A 23 -22.73 38.39 7.66
N CYS A 24 -22.55 37.40 6.81
CA CYS A 24 -21.75 36.24 7.10
C CYS A 24 -20.30 36.58 6.80
N SER A 25 -19.52 36.85 7.82
CA SER A 25 -18.08 36.68 7.74
C SER A 25 -17.85 35.24 7.29
N SER A 26 -17.30 35.04 6.11
CA SER A 26 -16.77 33.79 5.65
C SER A 26 -15.68 33.34 6.63
N SER A 27 -16.03 32.45 7.55
CA SER A 27 -15.04 31.62 8.18
C SER A 27 -14.64 30.59 7.13
N ASP A 28 -13.58 30.90 6.39
CA ASP A 28 -12.81 29.90 5.68
C ASP A 28 -12.41 28.85 6.70
N GLY A 29 -12.97 27.65 6.56
CA GLY A 29 -12.59 26.49 7.36
C GLY A 29 -11.19 26.07 6.95
N ASP A 30 -10.18 26.75 7.51
CA ASP A 30 -8.78 26.37 7.43
C ASP A 30 -8.57 25.14 8.37
N SER A 31 -8.85 23.97 7.86
CA SER A 31 -8.62 22.70 8.58
C SER A 31 -7.27 22.07 8.24
N GLY A 32 -6.38 22.78 7.58
CA GLY A 32 -5.00 22.38 7.33
C GLY A 32 -4.08 22.79 8.46
N SER A 33 -3.23 21.90 8.95
CA SER A 33 -2.16 22.20 9.91
C SER A 33 -1.03 22.95 9.23
N GLY A 34 -1.19 24.26 8.99
CA GLY A 34 -0.16 25.09 8.38
C GLY A 34 -0.08 26.47 9.06
N GLY A 35 1.13 26.93 9.37
CA GLY A 35 1.40 28.26 9.90
C GLY A 35 1.48 29.30 8.78
N LYS A 36 0.82 30.45 8.90
CA LYS A 36 1.09 31.60 8.02
C LYS A 36 2.45 32.17 8.39
N VAL A 37 3.36 32.18 7.41
CA VAL A 37 4.72 32.71 7.58
C VAL A 37 4.75 34.15 7.11
N ALA A 38 5.27 35.06 7.97
CA ALA A 38 5.43 36.48 7.60
C ALA A 38 6.38 36.60 6.40
N GLY A 39 5.92 37.28 5.35
CA GLY A 39 6.71 37.47 4.13
C GLY A 39 6.71 36.26 3.18
N ALA A 40 5.81 35.31 3.35
CA ALA A 40 5.64 34.23 2.39
C ALA A 40 5.27 34.74 1.01
N THR A 41 5.92 34.19 -0.03
CA THR A 41 5.71 34.58 -1.44
C THR A 41 4.78 33.63 -2.20
N GLY A 42 4.39 32.50 -1.59
CA GLY A 42 3.55 31.47 -2.23
C GLY A 42 2.82 30.61 -1.22
N SER A 43 2.12 29.61 -1.74
CA SER A 43 1.47 28.55 -0.94
C SER A 43 1.61 27.19 -1.62
N VAL A 44 1.78 26.14 -0.84
CA VAL A 44 1.79 24.74 -1.26
C VAL A 44 0.82 23.95 -0.41
N ASP A 45 -0.18 23.35 -1.04
CA ASP A 45 -1.08 22.41 -0.40
C ASP A 45 -0.52 20.99 -0.55
N TRP A 46 -0.41 20.26 0.55
CA TRP A 46 0.16 18.92 0.59
C TRP A 46 -0.84 17.93 1.20
N TRP A 47 -1.24 16.92 0.42
CA TRP A 47 -2.15 15.86 0.86
C TRP A 47 -1.47 14.51 0.88
N ASP A 48 -1.71 13.73 1.96
CA ASP A 48 -1.25 12.36 2.00
C ASP A 48 -2.20 11.41 2.74
N HIS A 49 -1.81 10.11 2.80
CA HIS A 49 -2.59 9.05 3.43
C HIS A 49 -1.77 8.22 4.43
N PHE A 50 -0.60 8.69 4.82
CA PHE A 50 0.30 7.97 5.73
C PHE A 50 -0.05 8.30 7.18
N SER A 51 -0.95 7.49 7.79
CA SER A 51 -1.47 7.74 9.14
C SER A 51 -0.38 7.86 10.21
N SER A 52 0.73 7.12 10.06
CA SER A 52 1.86 7.17 10.99
C SER A 52 2.68 8.44 10.86
N PHE A 53 2.61 9.13 9.73
CA PHE A 53 3.35 10.36 9.45
C PHE A 53 2.56 11.63 9.72
N GLN A 54 1.27 11.53 10.08
CA GLN A 54 0.44 12.73 10.22
C GLN A 54 1.10 13.80 11.10
N SER A 55 1.53 13.45 12.33
CA SER A 55 2.19 14.43 13.21
C SER A 55 3.54 14.91 12.65
N LEU A 56 4.32 14.01 12.05
CA LEU A 56 5.58 14.37 11.42
C LEU A 56 5.36 15.38 10.29
N ASN A 57 4.39 15.12 9.41
CA ASN A 57 4.13 15.94 8.24
C ASN A 57 3.48 17.29 8.61
N ASP A 58 2.63 17.31 9.64
CA ASP A 58 2.09 18.55 10.21
C ASP A 58 3.20 19.47 10.74
N ASP A 59 4.20 18.90 11.43
CA ASP A 59 5.33 19.67 11.96
C ASP A 59 6.34 20.01 10.86
N TRP A 60 6.54 19.11 9.89
CA TRP A 60 7.41 19.35 8.74
C TRP A 60 6.89 20.48 7.84
N ALA A 61 5.58 20.54 7.63
CA ALA A 61 4.95 21.64 6.90
C ALA A 61 5.26 23.01 7.53
N LYS A 62 5.26 23.12 8.87
CA LYS A 62 5.64 24.34 9.59
C LYS A 62 7.14 24.67 9.42
N THR A 63 7.99 23.64 9.54
CA THR A 63 9.44 23.78 9.38
C THR A 63 9.79 24.28 7.98
N GLU A 64 9.27 23.59 6.96
CA GLU A 64 9.52 23.94 5.56
C GLU A 64 8.85 25.24 5.13
N SER A 65 7.71 25.60 5.73
CA SER A 65 7.10 26.91 5.51
C SER A 65 8.07 28.04 5.83
N THR A 66 8.82 27.90 6.94
CA THR A 66 9.82 28.89 7.35
C THR A 66 11.05 28.86 6.46
N ALA A 67 11.56 27.66 6.16
CA ALA A 67 12.77 27.47 5.36
C ALA A 67 12.61 27.98 3.91
N LEU A 68 11.46 27.65 3.29
CA LEU A 68 11.14 28.00 1.89
C LEU A 68 10.46 29.35 1.74
N LYS A 69 10.09 30.03 2.83
CA LYS A 69 9.28 31.26 2.83
C LYS A 69 7.99 31.10 1.99
N THR A 70 7.35 29.95 2.14
CA THR A 70 6.12 29.56 1.42
C THR A 70 5.13 29.00 2.45
N ASN A 71 3.85 29.39 2.35
CA ASN A 71 2.85 28.80 3.26
C ASN A 71 2.56 27.38 2.84
N ILE A 72 2.98 26.39 3.65
CA ILE A 72 2.74 24.97 3.38
C ILE A 72 1.65 24.48 4.33
N SER A 73 0.58 23.94 3.78
CA SER A 73 -0.49 23.28 4.54
C SER A 73 -0.47 21.79 4.28
N HIS A 74 -0.49 20.99 5.35
CA HIS A 74 -0.58 19.54 5.25
C HIS A 74 -1.99 19.07 5.62
N GLN A 75 -2.54 18.14 4.84
CA GLN A 75 -3.81 17.49 5.13
C GLN A 75 -3.71 15.97 4.97
N TYR A 76 -4.00 15.25 6.05
CA TYR A 76 -4.08 13.80 6.07
C TYR A 76 -5.46 13.33 5.60
N TYR A 77 -5.49 12.27 4.77
CA TYR A 77 -6.68 11.53 4.37
C TYR A 77 -6.57 10.07 4.80
N ASP A 78 -7.63 9.50 5.34
CA ASP A 78 -7.67 8.05 5.60
C ASP A 78 -7.43 7.27 4.30
N ALA A 79 -6.54 6.28 4.33
CA ALA A 79 -6.13 5.51 3.16
C ALA A 79 -7.29 4.83 2.41
N SER A 80 -8.40 4.53 3.09
CA SER A 80 -9.59 3.94 2.47
C SER A 80 -10.46 4.96 1.71
N LYS A 81 -10.33 6.26 2.04
CA LYS A 81 -11.11 7.36 1.46
C LYS A 81 -10.30 8.23 0.51
N ALA A 82 -8.99 8.23 0.66
CA ALA A 82 -8.08 9.06 -0.13
C ALA A 82 -8.21 8.84 -1.65
N PRO A 83 -8.34 7.62 -2.20
CA PRO A 83 -8.49 7.42 -3.64
C PRO A 83 -9.71 8.15 -4.22
N GLU A 84 -10.86 8.08 -3.55
CA GLU A 84 -12.08 8.74 -3.99
C GLU A 84 -11.94 10.27 -3.88
N ALA A 85 -11.43 10.77 -2.75
CA ALA A 85 -11.22 12.19 -2.53
C ALA A 85 -10.30 12.82 -3.59
N PHE A 86 -9.18 12.13 -3.92
CA PHE A 86 -8.23 12.60 -4.90
C PHE A 86 -8.79 12.56 -6.32
N GLN A 87 -9.56 11.52 -6.68
CA GLN A 87 -10.25 11.46 -7.96
C GLN A 87 -11.26 12.60 -8.13
N LEU A 88 -12.05 12.89 -7.11
CA LEU A 88 -13.00 14.01 -7.12
C LEU A 88 -12.28 15.35 -7.24
N ALA A 89 -11.17 15.54 -6.50
CA ALA A 89 -10.36 16.74 -6.59
C ALA A 89 -9.76 16.93 -7.99
N HIS A 90 -9.26 15.87 -8.62
CA HIS A 90 -8.76 15.90 -9.98
C HIS A 90 -9.85 16.30 -11.00
N GLN A 91 -11.01 15.66 -10.92
CA GLN A 91 -12.17 15.98 -11.78
C GLN A 91 -12.63 17.44 -11.62
N ALA A 92 -12.52 17.98 -10.40
CA ALA A 92 -12.88 19.35 -10.08
C ALA A 92 -11.76 20.37 -10.38
N ASN A 93 -10.58 19.96 -10.87
CA ASN A 93 -9.36 20.77 -11.00
C ASN A 93 -8.96 21.46 -9.67
N LYS A 94 -9.06 20.72 -8.56
CA LYS A 94 -8.75 21.15 -7.19
C LYS A 94 -7.75 20.22 -6.50
N MET A 95 -6.85 19.61 -7.26
CA MET A 95 -5.76 18.85 -6.67
C MET A 95 -4.87 19.75 -5.83
N PRO A 96 -4.28 19.25 -4.72
CA PRO A 96 -3.23 19.94 -3.99
C PRO A 96 -1.98 20.08 -4.87
N ASP A 97 -0.97 20.84 -4.42
CA ASP A 97 0.30 20.95 -5.14
C ASP A 97 1.15 19.70 -5.02
N VAL A 98 1.18 19.08 -3.81
CA VAL A 98 1.86 17.82 -3.54
C VAL A 98 0.85 16.78 -3.05
N TYR A 99 0.92 15.56 -3.57
CA TYR A 99 0.04 14.49 -3.12
C TYR A 99 0.73 13.11 -3.13
N SER A 100 0.29 12.25 -2.22
CA SER A 100 0.80 10.89 -2.11
C SER A 100 0.17 9.95 -3.15
N ASN A 101 0.93 8.91 -3.56
CA ASN A 101 0.49 7.90 -4.52
C ASN A 101 -0.50 6.92 -3.88
N VAL A 102 -1.75 7.31 -3.74
CA VAL A 102 -2.83 6.47 -3.20
C VAL A 102 -3.76 5.91 -4.26
N ILE A 103 -3.77 6.53 -5.45
CA ILE A 103 -4.70 6.16 -6.54
C ILE A 103 -4.29 4.84 -7.21
N GLY A 104 -2.99 4.52 -7.18
CA GLY A 104 -2.47 3.26 -7.74
C GLY A 104 -2.50 3.16 -9.26
N LEU A 105 -2.62 4.29 -9.96
CA LEU A 105 -2.51 4.32 -11.42
C LEU A 105 -1.04 4.19 -11.84
N PRO A 106 -0.73 3.50 -12.95
CA PRO A 106 0.62 3.50 -13.51
C PRO A 106 1.03 4.91 -13.96
N LEU A 107 2.35 5.18 -13.91
CA LEU A 107 2.89 6.51 -14.21
C LEU A 107 2.44 7.03 -15.58
N SER A 108 2.43 6.17 -16.59
CA SER A 108 1.98 6.52 -17.94
C SER A 108 0.52 7.03 -17.99
N ALA A 109 -0.36 6.43 -17.17
CA ALA A 109 -1.74 6.90 -17.03
C ALA A 109 -1.83 8.22 -16.26
N LEU A 110 -0.99 8.42 -15.23
CA LEU A 110 -0.91 9.68 -14.51
C LEU A 110 -0.42 10.83 -15.41
N VAL A 111 0.60 10.58 -16.23
CA VAL A 111 1.13 11.58 -17.18
C VAL A 111 0.11 11.89 -18.27
N SER A 112 -0.44 10.88 -18.95
CA SER A 112 -1.43 11.07 -20.01
C SER A 112 -2.73 11.69 -19.52
N GLY A 113 -3.13 11.37 -18.30
CA GLY A 113 -4.31 11.92 -17.61
C GLY A 113 -4.09 13.30 -16.99
N LYS A 114 -2.90 13.91 -17.15
CA LYS A 114 -2.56 15.23 -16.56
C LYS A 114 -2.75 15.29 -15.04
N TRP A 115 -2.35 14.21 -14.35
CA TRP A 115 -2.33 14.17 -12.89
C TRP A 115 -1.05 14.80 -12.33
N VAL A 116 0.07 14.62 -13.02
CA VAL A 116 1.41 14.90 -12.53
C VAL A 116 2.11 15.97 -13.35
N HIS A 117 2.90 16.79 -12.67
CA HIS A 117 3.87 17.71 -13.24
C HIS A 117 5.26 17.06 -13.22
N GLU A 118 6.15 17.43 -14.12
CA GLU A 118 7.56 17.05 -14.07
C GLU A 118 8.18 17.52 -12.75
N LEU A 119 8.86 16.59 -12.05
CA LEU A 119 9.52 16.86 -10.77
C LEU A 119 10.98 17.24 -11.02
N THR A 120 11.36 18.42 -10.59
CA THR A 120 12.75 18.86 -10.58
C THR A 120 13.31 18.72 -9.17
N LEU A 121 14.38 17.93 -9.01
CA LEU A 121 15.13 17.79 -7.77
C LEU A 121 16.51 18.43 -7.91
N ALA A 122 17.00 19.04 -6.83
CA ALA A 122 18.36 19.55 -6.76
C ALA A 122 19.36 18.37 -6.79
N ASP A 123 20.57 18.59 -7.27
CA ASP A 123 21.56 17.51 -7.44
C ASP A 123 22.02 16.89 -6.12
N ASP A 124 22.09 17.70 -5.06
CA ASP A 124 22.39 17.21 -3.70
C ASP A 124 21.29 16.31 -3.13
N VAL A 125 20.03 16.49 -3.55
CA VAL A 125 18.92 15.59 -3.23
C VAL A 125 19.02 14.30 -4.03
N LYS A 126 19.28 14.40 -5.34
CA LYS A 126 19.44 13.23 -6.21
C LYS A 126 20.56 12.32 -5.74
N SER A 127 21.68 12.88 -5.29
CA SER A 127 22.85 12.12 -4.79
C SER A 127 22.58 11.30 -3.53
N LYS A 128 21.51 11.59 -2.79
CA LYS A 128 21.06 10.84 -1.61
C LYS A 128 20.13 9.66 -1.96
N ILE A 129 19.61 9.64 -3.17
CA ILE A 129 18.72 8.57 -3.65
C ILE A 129 19.61 7.41 -4.14
N PRO A 130 19.45 6.18 -3.62
CA PRO A 130 20.25 5.04 -4.04
C PRO A 130 20.13 4.77 -5.54
N ASP A 131 21.24 4.34 -6.16
CA ASP A 131 21.28 3.98 -7.56
C ASP A 131 20.20 2.96 -7.91
N GLY A 132 19.63 3.09 -9.13
CA GLY A 132 18.55 2.21 -9.61
C GLY A 132 17.17 2.47 -8.99
N THR A 133 17.04 3.43 -8.05
CA THR A 133 15.75 3.81 -7.46
C THR A 133 14.92 4.66 -8.42
N LEU A 134 15.55 5.64 -9.09
CA LEU A 134 14.89 6.42 -10.14
C LEU A 134 14.90 5.61 -11.44
N THR A 135 13.74 5.13 -11.86
CA THR A 135 13.63 4.15 -12.95
C THR A 135 12.64 4.62 -14.01
N GLU A 136 13.07 4.54 -15.28
CA GLU A 136 12.20 4.80 -16.44
C GLU A 136 11.00 3.84 -16.43
N GLY A 137 9.82 4.37 -16.72
CA GLY A 137 8.54 3.67 -16.63
C GLY A 137 7.93 3.57 -15.22
N ILE A 138 8.69 3.84 -14.15
CA ILE A 138 8.23 3.71 -12.75
C ILE A 138 8.16 5.07 -12.06
N THR A 139 9.27 5.81 -12.03
CA THR A 139 9.37 7.16 -11.44
C THR A 139 9.59 8.23 -12.49
N GLY A 140 10.10 7.84 -13.66
CA GLY A 140 10.33 8.66 -14.83
C GLY A 140 9.59 8.15 -16.07
N LEU A 141 9.36 9.03 -17.04
CA LEU A 141 8.79 8.70 -18.35
C LEU A 141 9.35 9.66 -19.40
N ASP A 142 9.79 9.12 -20.54
CA ASP A 142 10.38 9.90 -21.64
C ASP A 142 11.55 10.78 -21.19
N GLY A 143 12.41 10.24 -20.30
CA GLY A 143 13.56 10.94 -19.75
C GLY A 143 13.27 12.03 -18.72
N LYS A 144 12.02 12.19 -18.30
CA LYS A 144 11.57 13.15 -17.31
C LYS A 144 11.19 12.46 -16.00
N LEU A 145 11.59 13.05 -14.88
CA LEU A 145 11.18 12.56 -13.56
C LEU A 145 9.80 13.13 -13.21
N TYR A 146 8.92 12.29 -12.69
CA TYR A 146 7.58 12.69 -12.25
C TYR A 146 7.30 12.30 -10.80
N GLY A 147 7.79 11.15 -10.39
CA GLY A 147 7.47 10.57 -9.09
C GLY A 147 8.67 10.51 -8.15
N PHE A 148 8.45 10.82 -6.88
CA PHE A 148 9.47 10.76 -5.84
C PHE A 148 9.32 9.49 -5.02
N PRO A 149 10.28 8.55 -5.07
CA PRO A 149 10.30 7.37 -4.20
C PRO A 149 10.83 7.76 -2.81
N LEU A 150 10.10 7.37 -1.77
CA LEU A 150 10.48 7.66 -0.38
C LEU A 150 10.85 6.40 0.40
N PHE A 151 10.33 5.25 -0.02
CA PHE A 151 10.40 3.99 0.72
C PHE A 151 11.24 2.94 0.00
N SER A 152 11.91 2.12 0.79
CA SER A 152 12.65 0.96 0.28
C SER A 152 11.71 -0.10 -0.28
N LEU A 153 12.17 -0.84 -1.32
CA LEU A 153 11.50 -2.07 -1.75
C LEU A 153 11.58 -3.18 -0.69
N ARG A 154 12.52 -3.08 0.27
CA ARG A 154 12.73 -4.07 1.35
C ARG A 154 11.65 -3.95 2.40
N GLN A 155 10.44 -4.28 2.03
CA GLN A 155 9.26 -4.23 2.90
C GLN A 155 8.30 -5.36 2.56
N SER A 156 7.45 -5.74 3.51
CA SER A 156 6.42 -6.76 3.34
C SER A 156 5.07 -6.27 3.83
N SER A 157 4.01 -6.70 3.15
CA SER A 157 2.61 -6.51 3.57
C SER A 157 2.15 -7.55 4.58
N THR A 158 3.02 -8.51 4.95
CA THR A 158 2.61 -9.74 5.65
C THR A 158 3.63 -10.12 6.70
N LEU A 159 3.55 -9.47 7.85
CA LEU A 159 4.33 -9.78 9.04
C LEU A 159 3.39 -10.13 10.18
N VAL A 160 3.84 -10.95 11.12
CA VAL A 160 3.06 -11.36 12.28
C VAL A 160 3.29 -10.37 13.42
N TRP A 161 2.31 -9.58 13.77
CA TRP A 161 2.35 -8.64 14.88
C TRP A 161 1.60 -9.22 16.08
N THR A 162 2.23 -9.24 17.25
CA THR A 162 1.69 -9.84 18.46
C THR A 162 1.55 -8.82 19.59
N ASN A 163 0.56 -9.04 20.45
CA ASN A 163 0.48 -8.39 21.76
C ASN A 163 1.12 -9.31 22.81
N LYS A 164 2.36 -9.03 23.18
CA LYS A 164 3.15 -9.84 24.14
C LYS A 164 2.39 -10.15 25.43
N GLY A 165 1.64 -9.17 25.98
CA GLY A 165 0.89 -9.39 27.20
C GLY A 165 -0.22 -10.44 27.06
N LEU A 166 -0.91 -10.45 25.90
CA LEU A 166 -1.93 -11.46 25.62
C LEU A 166 -1.32 -12.84 25.32
N TRP A 167 -0.17 -12.89 24.65
CA TRP A 167 0.56 -14.13 24.42
C TRP A 167 1.07 -14.74 25.71
N THR A 168 1.60 -13.93 26.63
CA THR A 168 2.06 -14.39 27.96
C THR A 168 0.92 -15.00 28.78
N LYS A 169 -0.34 -14.49 28.69
CA LYS A 169 -1.51 -15.09 29.34
C LYS A 169 -1.76 -16.53 28.91
N ALA A 170 -1.36 -16.89 27.68
CA ALA A 170 -1.46 -18.26 27.16
C ALA A 170 -0.18 -19.09 27.39
N GLY A 171 0.82 -18.57 28.12
CA GLY A 171 2.11 -19.22 28.32
C GLY A 171 2.97 -19.26 27.05
N LEU A 172 2.83 -18.25 26.18
CA LEU A 172 3.53 -18.15 24.90
C LEU A 172 4.48 -16.96 24.86
N ASP A 173 5.56 -17.07 24.07
CA ASP A 173 6.47 -15.96 23.78
C ASP A 173 5.94 -15.15 22.59
N GLY A 174 5.36 -14.00 22.90
CA GLY A 174 4.88 -13.07 21.87
C GLY A 174 5.99 -12.22 21.22
N ALA A 175 7.22 -12.21 21.76
CA ALA A 175 8.35 -11.53 21.13
C ALA A 175 8.92 -12.32 19.94
N ASN A 176 8.78 -13.66 19.98
CA ASN A 176 9.26 -14.58 18.97
C ASN A 176 8.15 -15.58 18.60
N PRO A 177 7.11 -15.15 17.87
CA PRO A 177 6.02 -16.04 17.46
C PRO A 177 6.54 -17.13 16.51
N PRO A 178 5.89 -18.31 16.48
CA PRO A 178 6.18 -19.36 15.51
C PRO A 178 6.05 -18.86 14.07
N GLN A 179 6.84 -19.45 13.17
CA GLN A 179 7.00 -18.96 11.79
C GLN A 179 6.39 -19.90 10.75
N ASP A 180 6.11 -21.14 11.08
CA ASP A 180 5.46 -22.09 10.18
C ASP A 180 3.97 -22.25 10.50
N PHE A 181 3.21 -22.71 9.50
CA PHE A 181 1.75 -22.80 9.57
C PHE A 181 1.27 -23.66 10.75
N ASP A 182 1.87 -24.82 10.97
CA ASP A 182 1.42 -25.76 12.01
C ASP A 182 1.69 -25.20 13.41
N SER A 183 2.92 -24.76 13.66
CA SER A 183 3.31 -24.18 14.95
C SER A 183 2.56 -22.89 15.24
N PHE A 184 2.30 -22.07 14.22
CA PHE A 184 1.51 -20.85 14.39
C PHE A 184 0.05 -21.16 14.73
N LYS A 185 -0.59 -22.09 14.00
CA LYS A 185 -1.93 -22.58 14.31
C LYS A 185 -2.03 -23.16 15.73
N ALA A 186 -1.02 -23.93 16.15
CA ALA A 186 -0.96 -24.46 17.52
C ALA A 186 -0.89 -23.33 18.57
N ALA A 187 -0.11 -22.27 18.33
CA ALA A 187 -0.06 -21.10 19.20
C ALA A 187 -1.41 -20.36 19.26
N LEU A 188 -2.06 -20.14 18.11
CA LEU A 188 -3.40 -19.54 18.07
C LEU A 188 -4.43 -20.40 18.84
N THR A 189 -4.32 -21.72 18.77
CA THR A 189 -5.19 -22.64 19.51
C THR A 189 -4.98 -22.52 21.03
N LYS A 190 -3.73 -22.38 21.49
CA LYS A 190 -3.43 -22.12 22.92
C LYS A 190 -3.98 -20.77 23.39
N LEU A 191 -3.84 -19.70 22.57
CA LEU A 191 -4.46 -18.40 22.85
C LEU A 191 -5.97 -18.53 23.07
N LYS A 192 -6.65 -19.23 22.15
CA LYS A 192 -8.10 -19.47 22.25
C LYS A 192 -8.44 -20.27 23.52
N GLY A 193 -7.66 -21.31 23.84
CA GLY A 193 -7.84 -22.11 25.07
C GLY A 193 -7.65 -21.29 26.35
N ALA A 194 -6.84 -20.25 26.33
CA ALA A 194 -6.64 -19.30 27.42
C ALA A 194 -7.71 -18.17 27.46
N GLY A 195 -8.77 -18.25 26.66
CA GLY A 195 -9.83 -17.24 26.59
C GLY A 195 -9.39 -15.93 25.90
N VAL A 196 -8.31 -15.97 25.12
CA VAL A 196 -7.80 -14.82 24.37
C VAL A 196 -8.23 -14.95 22.91
N GLN A 197 -8.78 -13.87 22.33
CA GLN A 197 -9.07 -13.85 20.90
C GLN A 197 -7.77 -13.91 20.09
N PRO A 198 -7.54 -14.96 19.26
CA PRO A 198 -6.20 -15.21 18.75
C PRO A 198 -5.74 -14.27 17.65
N LEU A 199 -6.51 -14.16 16.56
CA LEU A 199 -6.10 -13.52 15.31
C LEU A 199 -7.19 -12.66 14.74
N THR A 200 -6.84 -11.52 14.14
CA THR A 200 -7.67 -10.77 13.20
C THR A 200 -6.99 -10.65 11.85
N LEU A 201 -7.81 -10.53 10.79
CA LEU A 201 -7.37 -10.27 9.42
C LEU A 201 -8.24 -9.15 8.82
N ALA A 202 -7.70 -8.39 7.88
CA ALA A 202 -8.42 -7.39 7.11
C ALA A 202 -8.88 -7.97 5.77
N ILE A 203 -9.97 -8.74 5.81
CA ILE A 203 -10.51 -9.46 4.64
C ILE A 203 -11.57 -8.64 3.91
N GLY A 204 -12.22 -7.67 4.62
CA GLY A 204 -13.24 -6.79 4.07
C GLY A 204 -12.70 -5.75 3.10
N ALA A 205 -13.49 -4.72 2.83
CA ALA A 205 -13.16 -3.67 1.88
C ALA A 205 -12.67 -4.24 0.53
N ASP A 206 -13.52 -5.03 -0.12
CA ASP A 206 -13.27 -5.72 -1.41
C ASP A 206 -12.06 -6.68 -1.44
N GLY A 207 -11.53 -7.08 -0.28
CA GLY A 207 -10.41 -8.03 -0.16
C GLY A 207 -9.04 -7.46 -0.55
N GLY A 208 -8.88 -6.13 -0.58
CA GLY A 208 -7.63 -5.50 -1.05
C GLY A 208 -6.40 -5.87 -0.21
N ARG A 209 -6.47 -5.74 1.12
CA ARG A 209 -5.32 -6.06 1.99
C ARG A 209 -4.98 -7.55 2.01
N ILE A 210 -5.98 -8.41 2.10
CA ILE A 210 -5.74 -9.86 2.16
C ILE A 210 -5.20 -10.39 0.83
N ARG A 211 -5.47 -9.74 -0.30
CA ARG A 211 -4.85 -10.05 -1.58
C ARG A 211 -3.33 -10.00 -1.50
N ASP A 212 -2.78 -8.89 -1.00
CA ASP A 212 -1.33 -8.70 -0.88
C ASP A 212 -0.71 -9.72 0.10
N GLN A 213 -1.45 -10.09 1.16
CA GLN A 213 -0.99 -11.08 2.13
C GLN A 213 -0.99 -12.51 1.55
N ILE A 214 -1.98 -12.85 0.74
CA ILE A 214 -2.00 -14.14 0.02
C ILE A 214 -0.82 -14.21 -0.95
N ASP A 215 -0.54 -13.13 -1.70
CA ASP A 215 0.60 -13.08 -2.63
C ASP A 215 1.94 -13.28 -1.90
N ASP A 216 2.17 -12.60 -0.76
CA ASP A 216 3.38 -12.78 0.03
C ASP A 216 3.53 -14.21 0.57
N MET A 217 2.46 -14.76 1.14
CA MET A 217 2.49 -16.13 1.65
C MET A 217 2.62 -17.16 0.52
N ALA A 218 2.06 -16.92 -0.67
CA ALA A 218 2.25 -17.79 -1.82
C ALA A 218 3.71 -17.82 -2.27
N GLN A 219 4.42 -16.68 -2.23
CA GLN A 219 5.85 -16.65 -2.51
C GLN A 219 6.64 -17.49 -1.50
N THR A 220 6.34 -17.37 -0.19
CA THR A 220 6.97 -18.21 0.84
C THR A 220 6.55 -19.69 0.73
N ALA A 221 5.40 -19.98 0.12
CA ALA A 221 4.94 -21.33 -0.20
C ALA A 221 5.52 -21.88 -1.53
N GLY A 222 6.45 -21.15 -2.16
CA GLY A 222 7.19 -21.61 -3.33
C GLY A 222 6.63 -21.12 -4.67
N PHE A 223 5.73 -20.12 -4.69
CA PHE A 223 5.34 -19.49 -5.95
C PHE A 223 6.50 -18.68 -6.55
N PRO A 224 7.01 -19.04 -7.75
CA PRO A 224 8.18 -18.39 -8.35
C PRO A 224 7.78 -17.14 -9.16
N GLY A 225 7.10 -16.20 -8.50
CA GLY A 225 6.51 -15.05 -9.17
C GLY A 225 5.89 -14.03 -8.21
N TYR A 226 5.07 -13.14 -8.75
CA TYR A 226 4.36 -12.11 -8.00
C TYR A 226 2.99 -11.85 -8.62
N GLN A 227 1.94 -11.71 -7.81
CA GLN A 227 0.55 -11.47 -8.24
C GLN A 227 0.09 -12.42 -9.35
N GLY A 228 0.36 -13.71 -9.16
CA GLY A 228 0.02 -14.76 -10.08
C GLY A 228 0.92 -14.87 -11.32
N LEU A 229 1.77 -13.88 -11.62
CA LEU A 229 2.69 -13.90 -12.75
C LEU A 229 3.96 -14.68 -12.40
N MET A 230 4.23 -15.78 -13.07
CA MET A 230 5.48 -16.52 -12.97
C MET A 230 6.61 -15.78 -13.67
N PHE A 231 7.73 -15.56 -12.98
CA PHE A 231 8.85 -14.77 -13.54
C PHE A 231 9.53 -15.45 -14.73
N THR A 232 9.71 -16.76 -14.68
CA THR A 232 10.46 -17.48 -15.73
C THR A 232 9.68 -17.63 -17.04
N THR A 233 8.37 -17.78 -16.98
CA THR A 233 7.52 -18.05 -18.16
C THR A 233 6.68 -16.85 -18.59
N GLY A 234 6.45 -15.89 -17.68
CA GLY A 234 5.56 -14.77 -17.93
C GLY A 234 4.08 -15.13 -17.96
N GLU A 235 3.69 -16.33 -17.50
CA GLU A 235 2.30 -16.81 -17.47
C GLU A 235 1.61 -16.46 -16.16
N TYR A 236 0.30 -16.19 -16.19
CA TYR A 236 -0.49 -16.05 -14.96
C TYR A 236 -0.94 -17.41 -14.43
N GLN A 237 -0.56 -17.74 -13.20
CA GLN A 237 -0.83 -19.02 -12.56
C GLN A 237 -1.31 -18.87 -11.11
N TYR A 238 -2.37 -18.09 -10.85
CA TYR A 238 -2.99 -18.03 -9.52
C TYR A 238 -3.47 -19.41 -9.03
N HIS A 239 -3.70 -20.36 -9.93
CA HIS A 239 -4.08 -21.75 -9.60
C HIS A 239 -2.88 -22.66 -9.25
N HIS A 240 -1.67 -22.10 -9.13
CA HIS A 240 -0.50 -22.80 -8.64
C HIS A 240 -0.72 -23.29 -7.20
N ASP A 241 -0.18 -24.47 -6.87
CA ASP A 241 -0.42 -25.13 -5.57
C ASP A 241 -0.02 -24.26 -4.36
N ALA A 242 0.95 -23.35 -4.52
CA ALA A 242 1.32 -22.40 -3.47
C ALA A 242 0.16 -21.48 -3.05
N TYR A 243 -0.64 -20.95 -4.00
CA TYR A 243 -1.84 -20.17 -3.68
C TYR A 243 -2.93 -21.02 -3.03
N VAL A 244 -3.12 -22.24 -3.54
CA VAL A 244 -4.09 -23.19 -2.97
C VAL A 244 -3.74 -23.48 -1.52
N THR A 245 -2.48 -23.84 -1.24
CA THR A 245 -1.96 -24.11 0.11
C THR A 245 -2.23 -22.97 1.09
N VAL A 246 -1.95 -21.73 0.68
CA VAL A 246 -2.18 -20.55 1.53
C VAL A 246 -3.66 -20.32 1.81
N ILE A 247 -4.51 -20.41 0.78
CA ILE A 247 -5.94 -20.17 0.94
C ILE A 247 -6.61 -21.26 1.76
N GLU A 248 -6.19 -22.52 1.60
CA GLU A 248 -6.65 -23.64 2.43
C GLU A 248 -6.22 -23.47 3.88
N TYR A 249 -4.98 -23.03 4.13
CA TYR A 249 -4.53 -22.72 5.49
C TYR A 249 -5.38 -21.61 6.15
N LEU A 250 -5.66 -20.51 5.44
CA LEU A 250 -6.51 -19.44 5.96
C LEU A 250 -7.94 -19.93 6.24
N LYS A 251 -8.46 -20.85 5.39
CA LYS A 251 -9.75 -21.49 5.63
C LYS A 251 -9.71 -22.38 6.87
N GLU A 252 -8.67 -23.16 7.05
CA GLU A 252 -8.49 -24.01 8.24
C GLU A 252 -8.45 -23.19 9.54
N LEU A 253 -7.77 -22.03 9.54
CA LEU A 253 -7.78 -21.10 10.68
C LEU A 253 -9.19 -20.57 10.95
N ASN A 254 -9.94 -20.23 9.90
CA ASN A 254 -11.31 -19.75 10.01
C ASN A 254 -12.26 -20.83 10.55
N ASP A 255 -12.22 -22.04 9.98
CA ASP A 255 -13.07 -23.15 10.38
C ASP A 255 -12.78 -23.61 11.83
N SER A 256 -11.51 -23.49 12.26
CA SER A 256 -11.08 -23.71 13.65
C SER A 256 -11.50 -22.56 14.60
N LYS A 257 -12.17 -21.51 14.07
CA LYS A 257 -12.58 -20.32 14.84
C LYS A 257 -11.40 -19.64 15.53
N LEU A 258 -10.26 -19.56 14.85
CA LEU A 258 -9.05 -18.87 15.31
C LEU A 258 -9.00 -17.43 14.82
N ILE A 259 -9.76 -17.11 13.77
CA ILE A 259 -9.91 -15.74 13.25
C ILE A 259 -11.10 -15.06 13.94
N LEU A 260 -10.94 -13.80 14.32
CA LEU A 260 -11.99 -12.99 14.97
C LEU A 260 -13.25 -12.96 14.08
N PRO A 261 -14.44 -13.30 14.62
CA PRO A 261 -15.68 -13.17 13.88
C PRO A 261 -15.88 -11.74 13.33
N GLY A 262 -16.32 -11.65 12.09
CA GLY A 262 -16.47 -10.37 11.39
C GLY A 262 -15.25 -9.92 10.59
N SER A 263 -14.09 -10.60 10.66
CA SER A 263 -12.90 -10.25 9.87
C SER A 263 -13.16 -10.18 8.36
N ASN A 264 -14.16 -10.90 7.86
CA ASN A 264 -14.59 -10.82 6.46
C ASN A 264 -15.14 -9.44 6.06
N ASN A 265 -15.49 -8.59 7.02
CA ASN A 265 -16.02 -7.24 6.80
C ASN A 265 -15.07 -6.14 7.30
N PHE A 266 -13.93 -6.50 7.91
CA PHE A 266 -13.02 -5.49 8.46
C PHE A 266 -12.17 -4.87 7.37
N SER A 267 -12.10 -3.54 7.38
CA SER A 267 -11.05 -2.78 6.74
C SER A 267 -9.72 -2.99 7.48
N VAL A 268 -8.61 -2.54 6.90
CA VAL A 268 -7.31 -2.58 7.56
C VAL A 268 -7.28 -1.76 8.85
N VAL A 269 -7.99 -0.63 8.88
CA VAL A 269 -8.12 0.23 10.07
C VAL A 269 -8.93 -0.47 11.16
N ASP A 270 -10.04 -1.13 10.80
CA ASP A 270 -10.84 -1.92 11.74
C ASP A 270 -10.04 -3.04 12.40
N ALA A 271 -9.31 -3.81 11.62
CA ALA A 271 -8.50 -4.92 12.12
C ALA A 271 -7.34 -4.41 12.99
N ARG A 272 -6.62 -3.36 12.54
CA ARG A 272 -5.51 -2.75 13.29
C ARG A 272 -5.98 -2.13 14.60
N THR A 273 -7.15 -1.49 14.64
CA THR A 273 -7.74 -0.96 15.86
C THR A 273 -7.98 -2.04 16.90
N ARG A 274 -8.50 -3.21 16.50
CA ARG A 274 -8.73 -4.34 17.42
C ARG A 274 -7.42 -4.91 17.99
N TYR A 275 -6.37 -4.94 17.17
CA TYR A 275 -5.04 -5.29 17.63
C TYR A 275 -4.46 -4.23 18.58
N ALA A 276 -4.47 -2.96 18.19
CA ALA A 276 -3.91 -1.85 18.96
C ALA A 276 -4.58 -1.66 20.34
N THR A 277 -5.88 -1.93 20.42
CA THR A 277 -6.65 -1.83 21.68
C THR A 277 -6.62 -3.12 22.51
N GLY A 278 -5.96 -4.19 22.03
CA GLY A 278 -5.82 -5.45 22.75
C GLY A 278 -7.08 -6.34 22.75
N VAL A 279 -7.98 -6.14 21.81
CA VAL A 279 -9.14 -7.05 21.58
C VAL A 279 -8.65 -8.39 21.06
N VAL A 280 -7.59 -8.41 20.25
CA VAL A 280 -6.98 -9.62 19.69
C VAL A 280 -5.50 -9.68 20.03
N ALA A 281 -4.97 -10.92 20.09
CA ALA A 281 -3.57 -11.16 20.42
C ALA A 281 -2.63 -10.99 19.22
N THR A 282 -3.12 -11.17 17.99
CA THR A 282 -2.28 -11.24 16.80
C THR A 282 -2.98 -10.55 15.62
N PHE A 283 -2.19 -9.85 14.82
CA PHE A 283 -2.61 -9.27 13.55
C PHE A 283 -1.54 -9.52 12.49
N ILE A 284 -1.93 -9.99 11.33
CA ILE A 284 -1.05 -10.08 10.16
C ILE A 284 -1.22 -8.79 9.36
N ASP A 285 -0.15 -8.00 9.25
CA ASP A 285 -0.15 -6.72 8.54
C ASP A 285 1.28 -6.36 8.08
N GLY A 286 1.41 -5.33 7.28
CA GLY A 286 2.69 -4.86 6.78
C GLY A 286 3.61 -4.29 7.85
N ILE A 287 4.82 -3.91 7.39
CA ILE A 287 5.86 -3.31 8.25
C ILE A 287 5.37 -2.05 8.98
N TRP A 288 4.44 -1.31 8.39
CA TRP A 288 3.79 -0.11 8.95
C TRP A 288 2.84 -0.37 10.13
N CYS A 289 2.59 -1.63 10.49
CA CYS A 289 1.66 -1.96 11.57
C CYS A 289 2.08 -1.34 12.92
N ALA A 290 3.39 -1.31 13.21
CA ALA A 290 3.88 -0.76 14.46
C ALA A 290 3.53 0.73 14.63
N GLY A 291 3.77 1.53 13.59
CA GLY A 291 3.43 2.95 13.55
C GLY A 291 1.92 3.19 13.55
N GLY A 292 1.19 2.49 12.68
CA GLY A 292 -0.26 2.60 12.62
C GLY A 292 -0.97 2.18 13.92
N ALA A 293 -0.48 1.15 14.60
CA ALA A 293 -1.00 0.75 15.91
C ALA A 293 -0.66 1.77 17.01
N LYS A 294 0.56 2.35 16.99
CA LYS A 294 0.96 3.45 17.87
C LYS A 294 0.04 4.66 17.69
N ALA A 295 -0.26 5.05 16.46
CA ALA A 295 -1.15 6.17 16.19
C ALA A 295 -2.57 5.95 16.71
N LEU A 296 -3.09 4.72 16.64
CA LEU A 296 -4.43 4.36 17.15
C LEU A 296 -4.45 4.20 18.67
N SER A 297 -3.40 3.67 19.28
CA SER A 297 -3.30 3.44 20.72
C SER A 297 -1.83 3.41 21.16
N PRO A 298 -1.26 4.52 21.64
CA PRO A 298 0.15 4.57 22.09
C PRO A 298 0.49 3.54 23.18
N ALA A 299 -0.48 3.12 23.99
CA ALA A 299 -0.33 2.13 25.05
C ALA A 299 0.03 0.71 24.55
N ILE A 300 -0.10 0.44 23.24
CA ILE A 300 0.30 -0.84 22.66
C ILE A 300 1.83 -0.96 22.49
N VAL A 301 2.54 0.15 22.33
CA VAL A 301 3.95 0.18 21.94
C VAL A 301 4.84 -0.75 22.79
N PRO A 302 4.83 -0.71 24.14
CA PRO A 302 5.63 -1.62 24.96
C PRO A 302 5.21 -3.09 24.85
N LYS A 303 4.01 -3.35 24.33
CA LYS A 303 3.43 -4.70 24.20
C LYS A 303 3.64 -5.32 22.82
N ILE A 304 4.13 -4.56 21.84
CA ILE A 304 4.35 -5.06 20.48
C ILE A 304 5.45 -6.12 20.49
N GLY A 305 5.15 -7.28 19.87
CA GLY A 305 6.11 -8.25 19.40
C GLY A 305 5.93 -8.45 17.90
N ALA A 306 6.92 -9.06 17.24
CA ALA A 306 6.87 -9.26 15.80
C ALA A 306 7.58 -10.53 15.35
N GLY A 307 7.02 -11.16 14.32
CA GLY A 307 7.56 -12.28 13.58
C GLY A 307 7.52 -12.06 12.08
N GLN A 308 8.32 -12.81 11.38
CA GLN A 308 8.42 -12.80 9.92
C GLN A 308 7.13 -13.29 9.23
N ILE A 309 7.13 -13.28 7.90
CA ILE A 309 6.09 -13.92 7.08
C ILE A 309 6.04 -15.41 7.39
N LEU A 310 4.83 -15.96 7.50
CA LEU A 310 4.63 -17.38 7.73
C LEU A 310 5.07 -18.19 6.52
N VAL A 311 5.64 -19.36 6.80
CA VAL A 311 6.06 -20.35 5.79
C VAL A 311 5.26 -21.65 5.98
N PRO A 312 5.03 -22.44 4.92
CA PRO A 312 4.28 -23.70 5.07
C PRO A 312 4.91 -24.69 6.02
N THR A 313 6.23 -24.82 5.99
CA THR A 313 6.99 -25.83 6.73
C THR A 313 8.18 -25.20 7.44
N ALA A 314 8.46 -25.65 8.66
CA ALA A 314 9.62 -25.19 9.43
C ALA A 314 10.93 -25.32 8.64
N GLY A 315 11.78 -24.31 8.72
CA GLY A 315 13.05 -24.24 7.99
C GLY A 315 12.96 -23.76 6.53
N THR A 316 11.76 -23.56 5.98
CA THR A 316 11.59 -22.92 4.68
C THR A 316 12.07 -21.45 4.73
N LYS A 317 12.73 -21.01 3.66
CA LYS A 317 13.15 -19.60 3.53
C LYS A 317 11.95 -18.71 3.18
N ALA A 318 11.74 -17.67 3.95
CA ALA A 318 10.63 -16.72 3.74
C ALA A 318 11.00 -15.65 2.70
N TYR A 319 11.33 -16.05 1.48
CA TYR A 319 11.69 -15.11 0.41
C TYR A 319 10.43 -14.45 -0.18
N CYS A 320 10.51 -13.13 -0.33
CA CYS A 320 9.52 -12.34 -1.05
C CYS A 320 10.18 -11.47 -2.12
N TYR A 321 9.38 -11.07 -3.10
CA TYR A 321 9.86 -10.30 -4.25
C TYR A 321 9.03 -9.03 -4.40
N ARG A 322 9.72 -7.91 -4.64
CA ARG A 322 9.09 -6.59 -4.83
C ARG A 322 9.66 -5.91 -6.06
N GLY A 323 8.84 -5.14 -6.72
CA GLY A 323 9.28 -4.23 -7.77
C GLY A 323 10.21 -3.16 -7.25
N ARG A 324 10.89 -2.47 -8.16
CA ARG A 324 11.65 -1.27 -7.83
C ARG A 324 10.77 -0.26 -7.10
N PRO A 325 11.34 0.61 -6.24
CA PRO A 325 10.55 1.59 -5.51
C PRO A 325 9.71 2.45 -6.44
N GLY A 326 8.40 2.45 -6.24
CA GLY A 326 7.48 3.33 -6.93
C GLY A 326 7.47 4.73 -6.33
N ALA A 327 6.82 5.66 -7.02
CA ALA A 327 6.62 7.00 -6.48
C ALA A 327 5.76 6.96 -5.21
N SER A 328 6.21 7.66 -4.17
CA SER A 328 5.43 7.90 -2.95
C SER A 328 4.68 9.22 -3.02
N TYR A 329 5.28 10.21 -3.66
CA TYR A 329 4.72 11.55 -3.84
C TYR A 329 4.87 12.05 -5.27
N PHE A 330 3.95 12.94 -5.64
CA PHE A 330 3.92 13.64 -6.92
C PHE A 330 3.68 15.14 -6.72
N VAL A 331 4.16 15.94 -7.68
CA VAL A 331 3.68 17.31 -7.90
C VAL A 331 2.48 17.24 -8.85
N ALA A 332 1.38 17.91 -8.52
CA ALA A 332 0.19 17.91 -9.38
C ALA A 332 0.41 18.75 -10.65
N ALA A 333 -0.17 18.29 -11.76
CA ALA A 333 -0.10 19.00 -13.04
C ALA A 333 -0.66 20.44 -12.98
N GLY A 334 -1.60 20.70 -12.07
CA GLY A 334 -2.22 22.00 -11.85
C GLY A 334 -1.57 22.86 -10.77
N SER A 335 -0.42 22.42 -10.21
CA SER A 335 0.30 23.20 -9.20
C SER A 335 0.65 24.60 -9.70
N LYS A 336 0.43 25.59 -8.85
CA LYS A 336 0.75 26.99 -9.17
C LYS A 336 2.21 27.33 -8.87
N ASP A 337 2.86 26.54 -8.00
CA ASP A 337 4.27 26.69 -7.65
C ASP A 337 4.95 25.30 -7.62
N PRO A 338 5.17 24.68 -8.80
CA PRO A 338 5.78 23.37 -8.89
C PRO A 338 7.23 23.36 -8.40
N GLU A 339 7.91 24.51 -8.39
CA GLU A 339 9.27 24.64 -7.87
C GLU A 339 9.28 24.52 -6.33
N ALA A 340 8.40 25.24 -5.62
CA ALA A 340 8.28 25.12 -4.18
C ALA A 340 7.78 23.72 -3.77
N ALA A 341 6.85 23.13 -4.52
CA ALA A 341 6.39 21.76 -4.34
C ALA A 341 7.54 20.74 -4.49
N GLY A 342 8.39 20.92 -5.51
CA GLY A 342 9.58 20.08 -5.72
C GLY A 342 10.62 20.23 -4.58
N LYS A 343 10.82 21.44 -4.06
CA LYS A 343 11.70 21.69 -2.89
C LYS A 343 11.16 21.02 -1.63
N LEU A 344 9.85 21.10 -1.37
CA LEU A 344 9.21 20.37 -0.27
C LEU A 344 9.45 18.87 -0.39
N ILE A 345 9.21 18.28 -1.57
CA ILE A 345 9.48 16.85 -1.80
C ILE A 345 10.96 16.53 -1.60
N GLY A 346 11.87 17.37 -2.08
CA GLY A 346 13.31 17.20 -1.91
C GLY A 346 13.74 17.19 -0.43
N SER A 347 13.07 17.99 0.41
CA SER A 347 13.37 18.06 1.85
C SER A 347 13.11 16.75 2.60
N PHE A 348 12.33 15.83 2.04
CA PHE A 348 12.12 14.49 2.60
C PHE A 348 13.39 13.63 2.63
N MET A 349 14.45 14.02 1.91
CA MET A 349 15.77 13.36 1.97
C MET A 349 16.73 13.97 3.01
N THR A 350 16.28 14.91 3.82
CA THR A 350 17.06 15.41 4.94
C THR A 350 17.14 14.39 6.06
N GLU A 351 18.22 14.41 6.81
CA GLU A 351 18.42 13.49 7.94
C GLU A 351 17.32 13.61 8.99
N ASP A 352 16.86 14.84 9.26
CA ASP A 352 15.81 15.10 10.25
C ASP A 352 14.47 14.45 9.83
N TYR A 353 14.07 14.61 8.57
CA TYR A 353 12.84 13.98 8.09
C TYR A 353 12.94 12.45 8.07
N GLN A 354 14.06 11.90 7.60
CA GLN A 354 14.32 10.46 7.60
C GLN A 354 14.29 9.86 9.02
N ASN A 355 14.90 10.54 10.00
CA ASN A 355 14.82 10.14 11.41
C ASN A 355 13.39 10.22 11.96
N GLY A 356 12.61 11.22 11.55
CA GLY A 356 11.18 11.34 11.86
C GLY A 356 10.37 10.18 11.31
N MET A 357 10.60 9.80 10.05
CA MET A 357 9.96 8.63 9.42
C MET A 357 10.24 7.34 10.18
N ILE A 358 11.50 7.11 10.55
CA ILE A 358 11.88 5.90 11.29
C ILE A 358 11.24 5.89 12.68
N ALA A 359 11.18 7.03 13.36
CA ALA A 359 10.49 7.16 14.65
C ALA A 359 8.98 6.94 14.57
N ALA A 360 8.38 7.23 13.42
CA ALA A 360 6.98 6.94 13.14
C ALA A 360 6.71 5.44 12.90
N MET A 361 7.74 4.65 12.55
CA MET A 361 7.67 3.20 12.35
C MET A 361 6.65 2.78 11.29
N ASP A 362 6.63 3.50 10.19
CA ASP A 362 5.85 3.16 8.98
C ASP A 362 6.71 2.35 8.01
N GLN A 363 6.63 2.63 6.72
CA GLN A 363 7.46 2.01 5.71
C GLN A 363 8.93 2.41 5.91
N PRO A 364 9.88 1.50 5.70
CA PRO A 364 11.29 1.80 5.91
C PRO A 364 11.81 2.76 4.84
N PRO A 365 12.74 3.66 5.21
CA PRO A 365 13.35 4.61 4.28
C PRO A 365 14.18 3.88 3.20
N LEU A 366 14.57 4.60 2.16
CA LEU A 366 15.46 4.07 1.12
C LEU A 366 16.79 3.59 1.70
N ASN A 367 17.37 4.32 2.67
CA ASN A 367 18.56 3.90 3.39
C ASN A 367 18.18 3.14 4.68
N LEU A 368 18.21 1.81 4.62
CA LEU A 368 17.86 0.94 5.74
C LEU A 368 18.85 0.97 6.90
N ASP A 369 20.11 1.39 6.67
CA ASP A 369 21.15 1.39 7.71
C ASP A 369 20.84 2.41 8.82
N LEU A 370 20.07 3.44 8.50
CA LEU A 370 19.59 4.42 9.49
C LEU A 370 18.67 3.78 10.54
N VAL A 371 17.97 2.68 10.21
CA VAL A 371 16.97 2.08 11.10
C VAL A 371 17.63 1.39 12.29
N ALA A 372 18.77 0.72 12.09
CA ALA A 372 19.45 -0.06 13.14
C ALA A 372 19.86 0.82 14.33
N SER A 373 20.40 2.02 14.08
CA SER A 373 20.84 2.99 15.10
C SER A 373 19.72 3.90 15.65
N SER A 374 18.51 3.82 15.07
CA SER A 374 17.39 4.71 15.40
C SER A 374 16.77 4.44 16.76
N LYS A 375 15.85 5.32 17.18
CA LYS A 375 15.01 5.19 18.38
C LYS A 375 13.74 4.36 18.16
N ALA A 376 13.56 3.73 17.00
CA ALA A 376 12.44 2.83 16.76
C ALA A 376 12.51 1.62 17.70
N ILE A 377 11.33 1.01 18.00
CA ILE A 377 11.26 -0.17 18.86
C ILE A 377 11.94 -1.40 18.24
N ASP A 378 12.51 -2.26 19.07
CA ASP A 378 13.23 -3.46 18.61
C ASP A 378 12.40 -4.37 17.68
N PRO A 379 11.09 -4.63 17.92
CA PRO A 379 10.29 -5.41 16.98
C PRO A 379 10.24 -4.82 15.56
N TYR A 380 10.16 -3.49 15.43
CA TYR A 380 10.21 -2.82 14.12
C TYR A 380 11.58 -2.98 13.46
N LYS A 381 12.67 -2.71 14.20
CA LYS A 381 14.04 -2.89 13.71
C LYS A 381 14.29 -4.33 13.25
N LYS A 382 13.84 -5.31 14.05
CA LYS A 382 13.93 -6.74 13.72
C LYS A 382 13.23 -7.06 12.40
N MET A 383 12.05 -6.50 12.15
CA MET A 383 11.33 -6.74 10.91
C MET A 383 11.93 -6.02 9.71
N VAL A 384 12.47 -4.81 9.89
CA VAL A 384 13.24 -4.13 8.83
C VAL A 384 14.49 -4.93 8.44
N ALA A 385 15.24 -5.44 9.42
CA ALA A 385 16.39 -6.32 9.18
C ALA A 385 15.97 -7.61 8.45
N PHE A 386 14.87 -8.25 8.88
CA PHE A 386 14.30 -9.40 8.17
C PHE A 386 13.98 -9.06 6.71
N CYS A 387 13.32 -7.93 6.44
CA CYS A 387 12.97 -7.52 5.08
C CYS A 387 14.24 -7.19 4.25
N LYS A 388 15.27 -6.61 4.85
CA LYS A 388 16.56 -6.34 4.18
C LYS A 388 17.16 -7.64 3.64
N ASP A 389 17.09 -8.73 4.39
CA ASP A 389 17.74 -10.00 4.06
C ASP A 389 16.86 -10.96 3.24
N ASN A 390 15.53 -10.79 3.22
CA ASN A 390 14.60 -11.77 2.66
C ASN A 390 13.63 -11.21 1.61
N VAL A 391 13.61 -9.91 1.39
CA VAL A 391 12.82 -9.29 0.31
C VAL A 391 13.77 -8.90 -0.81
N PHE A 392 13.54 -9.42 -2.01
CA PHE A 392 14.43 -9.26 -3.17
C PHE A 392 13.73 -8.45 -4.27
N GLN A 393 14.54 -7.77 -5.08
CA GLN A 393 14.06 -7.09 -6.26
C GLN A 393 13.60 -8.12 -7.31
N MET A 394 12.35 -8.01 -7.74
CA MET A 394 11.81 -8.86 -8.80
C MET A 394 12.16 -8.31 -10.19
N PRO A 395 12.13 -9.17 -11.23
CA PRO A 395 12.13 -8.72 -12.61
C PRO A 395 10.82 -7.99 -12.94
N GLN A 396 10.90 -6.96 -13.78
CA GLN A 396 9.73 -6.18 -14.20
C GLN A 396 9.76 -5.94 -15.72
N ALA A 397 8.64 -6.23 -16.38
CA ALA A 397 8.52 -6.08 -17.84
C ALA A 397 8.81 -4.64 -18.29
N ILE A 398 8.36 -3.66 -17.51
CA ILE A 398 8.57 -2.23 -17.80
C ILE A 398 10.05 -1.81 -17.70
N VAL A 399 10.84 -2.47 -16.85
CA VAL A 399 12.28 -2.24 -16.74
C VAL A 399 13.03 -2.89 -17.92
N LYS A 400 12.58 -4.07 -18.35
CA LYS A 400 13.12 -4.76 -19.52
C LYS A 400 12.77 -4.03 -20.82
N ASN A 401 11.56 -3.51 -20.93
CA ASN A 401 11.06 -2.79 -22.08
C ASN A 401 10.17 -1.61 -21.64
N PRO A 402 10.67 -0.36 -21.59
CA PRO A 402 9.89 0.81 -21.17
C PRO A 402 8.60 1.04 -21.97
N ALA A 403 8.50 0.52 -23.22
CA ALA A 403 7.27 0.59 -24.01
C ALA A 403 6.09 -0.15 -23.34
N GLN A 404 6.34 -1.00 -22.34
CA GLN A 404 5.31 -1.65 -21.53
C GLN A 404 4.46 -0.63 -20.72
N ALA A 405 4.95 0.60 -20.52
CA ALA A 405 4.16 1.70 -19.97
C ALA A 405 2.85 1.91 -20.73
N ALA A 406 2.86 1.73 -22.06
CA ALA A 406 1.65 1.83 -22.88
C ALA A 406 0.67 0.67 -22.66
N VAL A 407 1.15 -0.52 -22.28
CA VAL A 407 0.31 -1.65 -21.90
C VAL A 407 -0.31 -1.39 -20.53
N ASP A 408 0.48 -0.99 -19.54
CA ASP A 408 0.03 -0.74 -18.17
C ASP A 408 -1.08 0.31 -18.13
N ALA A 409 -0.99 1.35 -18.97
CA ALA A 409 -2.04 2.37 -19.12
C ALA A 409 -3.39 1.82 -19.65
N GLN A 410 -3.40 0.65 -20.28
CA GLN A 410 -4.60 0.03 -20.84
C GLN A 410 -5.16 -1.11 -19.97
N ARG A 411 -4.40 -1.54 -18.94
CA ARG A 411 -4.82 -2.61 -18.02
C ARG A 411 -6.05 -2.19 -17.22
N LYS A 412 -6.90 -3.15 -16.91
CA LYS A 412 -8.08 -2.95 -16.07
C LYS A 412 -8.03 -3.87 -14.86
N PRO A 413 -8.56 -3.44 -13.71
CA PRO A 413 -8.70 -4.33 -12.55
C PRO A 413 -9.54 -5.57 -12.92
N VAL A 414 -9.01 -6.75 -12.64
CA VAL A 414 -9.72 -8.02 -12.83
C VAL A 414 -10.44 -8.37 -11.54
N THR A 415 -11.74 -8.63 -11.65
CA THR A 415 -12.59 -9.06 -10.53
C THR A 415 -13.40 -10.30 -10.92
N PRO A 416 -13.60 -11.27 -10.00
CA PRO A 416 -13.06 -11.30 -8.63
C PRO A 416 -11.55 -11.53 -8.60
N HIS A 417 -10.80 -10.80 -7.76
CA HIS A 417 -9.39 -11.05 -7.51
C HIS A 417 -9.20 -12.09 -6.38
N VAL A 418 -7.95 -12.48 -6.09
CA VAL A 418 -7.64 -13.55 -5.14
C VAL A 418 -8.23 -13.33 -3.73
N GLY A 419 -8.30 -12.07 -3.24
CA GLY A 419 -8.95 -11.75 -1.98
C GLY A 419 -10.45 -11.98 -1.99
N ASN A 420 -11.14 -11.65 -3.10
CA ASN A 420 -12.57 -11.95 -3.26
C ASN A 420 -12.81 -13.47 -3.36
N ILE A 421 -11.89 -14.20 -3.99
CA ILE A 421 -11.96 -15.67 -4.06
C ILE A 421 -11.84 -16.25 -2.65
N LEU A 422 -10.90 -15.76 -1.82
CA LEU A 422 -10.83 -16.16 -0.41
C LEU A 422 -12.16 -15.87 0.32
N GLN A 423 -12.72 -14.66 0.21
CA GLN A 423 -14.01 -14.32 0.84
C GLN A 423 -15.11 -15.31 0.46
N GLY A 424 -15.20 -15.62 -0.84
CA GLY A 424 -16.17 -16.60 -1.36
C GLY A 424 -15.91 -18.02 -0.86
N TYR A 425 -14.65 -18.42 -0.70
CA TYR A 425 -14.25 -19.72 -0.20
C TYR A 425 -14.51 -19.86 1.30
N LEU A 426 -14.22 -18.82 2.10
CA LEU A 426 -14.52 -18.80 3.54
C LEU A 426 -16.03 -18.84 3.82
N SER A 427 -16.84 -18.16 2.99
CA SER A 427 -18.31 -18.15 3.13
C SER A 427 -18.98 -19.40 2.54
N GLY A 428 -18.24 -20.28 1.82
CA GLY A 428 -18.77 -21.46 1.15
C GLY A 428 -19.50 -21.20 -0.16
N SER A 429 -19.51 -19.96 -0.67
CA SER A 429 -20.07 -19.61 -1.98
C SER A 429 -19.19 -20.11 -3.14
N ILE A 430 -17.88 -20.23 -2.93
CA ILE A 430 -16.94 -20.90 -3.82
C ILE A 430 -16.59 -22.26 -3.22
N LYS A 431 -16.86 -23.33 -3.98
CA LYS A 431 -16.57 -24.72 -3.60
C LYS A 431 -15.36 -25.29 -4.32
N ASP A 432 -15.16 -24.91 -5.57
CA ASP A 432 -14.01 -25.27 -6.41
C ASP A 432 -12.99 -24.13 -6.38
N LEU A 433 -12.09 -24.16 -5.41
CA LEU A 433 -11.04 -23.15 -5.22
C LEU A 433 -10.11 -23.11 -6.44
N LYS A 434 -9.58 -24.27 -6.87
CA LYS A 434 -8.59 -24.33 -7.96
C LYS A 434 -9.18 -23.85 -9.29
N GLY A 435 -10.44 -24.19 -9.57
CA GLY A 435 -11.19 -23.71 -10.74
C GLY A 435 -11.44 -22.19 -10.68
N ALA A 436 -11.74 -21.63 -9.51
CA ALA A 436 -11.90 -20.18 -9.34
C ALA A 436 -10.58 -19.44 -9.57
N LEU A 437 -9.47 -19.95 -9.03
CA LEU A 437 -8.13 -19.38 -9.23
C LEU A 437 -7.67 -19.50 -10.68
N LYS A 438 -8.01 -20.60 -11.38
CA LYS A 438 -7.72 -20.73 -12.80
C LYS A 438 -8.48 -19.70 -13.63
N LYS A 439 -9.76 -19.47 -13.35
CA LYS A 439 -10.54 -18.41 -14.00
C LYS A 439 -9.94 -17.02 -13.80
N LEU A 440 -9.38 -16.73 -12.60
CA LEU A 440 -8.66 -15.49 -12.36
C LEU A 440 -7.40 -15.41 -13.23
N SER A 441 -6.63 -16.49 -13.34
CA SER A 441 -5.44 -16.53 -14.21
C SER A 441 -5.82 -16.24 -15.66
N ASP A 442 -6.85 -16.92 -16.17
CA ASP A 442 -7.31 -16.78 -17.55
C ASP A 442 -7.84 -15.34 -17.83
N ALA A 443 -8.60 -14.77 -16.89
CA ALA A 443 -9.12 -13.41 -17.01
C ALA A 443 -8.00 -12.34 -16.96
N THR A 444 -6.98 -12.55 -16.12
CA THR A 444 -5.83 -11.63 -16.02
C THR A 444 -4.99 -11.68 -17.28
N GLU A 445 -4.80 -12.87 -17.87
CA GLU A 445 -4.13 -13.03 -19.14
C GLU A 445 -4.92 -12.38 -20.30
N ALA A 446 -6.22 -12.56 -20.33
CA ALA A 446 -7.09 -11.95 -21.36
C ALA A 446 -7.05 -10.41 -21.29
N ASP A 447 -7.05 -9.82 -20.09
CA ASP A 447 -6.89 -8.39 -19.91
C ASP A 447 -5.52 -7.92 -20.42
N ARG A 448 -4.41 -8.63 -20.09
CA ARG A 448 -3.08 -8.33 -20.59
C ARG A 448 -3.01 -8.34 -22.11
N GLN A 449 -3.54 -9.39 -22.76
CA GLN A 449 -3.54 -9.49 -24.21
C GLN A 449 -4.35 -8.38 -24.88
N GLN A 450 -5.49 -8.01 -24.29
CA GLN A 450 -6.30 -6.90 -24.78
C GLN A 450 -5.54 -5.55 -24.64
N ALA A 451 -4.89 -5.33 -23.51
CA ALA A 451 -4.07 -4.13 -23.27
C ALA A 451 -2.89 -4.07 -24.25
N MET A 452 -2.18 -5.18 -24.46
CA MET A 452 -1.09 -5.27 -25.45
C MET A 452 -1.56 -4.99 -26.87
N THR A 453 -2.71 -5.50 -27.26
CA THR A 453 -3.29 -5.25 -28.60
C THR A 453 -3.54 -3.74 -28.79
N LYS A 454 -4.09 -3.07 -27.80
CA LYS A 454 -4.32 -1.62 -27.84
C LYS A 454 -3.00 -0.84 -27.89
N ALA A 455 -2.02 -1.21 -27.04
CA ALA A 455 -0.72 -0.57 -27.03
C ALA A 455 0.00 -0.72 -28.40
N LYS A 456 -0.03 -1.91 -29.00
CA LYS A 456 0.52 -2.17 -30.35
C LYS A 456 -0.18 -1.34 -31.43
N SER A 457 -1.50 -1.18 -31.36
CA SER A 457 -2.24 -0.34 -32.33
C SER A 457 -1.88 1.15 -32.23
N SER A 458 -1.35 1.57 -31.08
CA SER A 458 -0.79 2.93 -30.85
C SER A 458 0.72 3.01 -31.13
N GLY A 459 1.34 1.97 -31.70
CA GLY A 459 2.74 1.96 -32.10
C GLY A 459 3.73 1.42 -31.08
N ALA A 460 3.27 0.96 -29.90
CA ALA A 460 4.17 0.39 -28.91
C ALA A 460 4.76 -0.96 -29.37
N LYS A 461 6.08 -1.11 -29.24
CA LYS A 461 6.81 -2.35 -29.56
C LYS A 461 6.91 -3.23 -28.31
N VAL A 462 5.90 -4.04 -28.07
CA VAL A 462 5.77 -4.90 -26.87
C VAL A 462 5.48 -6.33 -27.27
N SER A 463 5.92 -7.29 -26.43
CA SER A 463 5.69 -8.72 -26.64
C SER A 463 5.42 -9.45 -25.32
N LEU A 464 4.93 -10.70 -25.38
CA LEU A 464 4.82 -11.54 -24.19
C LEU A 464 6.19 -11.90 -23.61
N ASP A 465 7.23 -11.94 -24.44
CA ASP A 465 8.60 -12.21 -24.00
C ASP A 465 9.14 -11.15 -23.04
N ASP A 466 8.56 -9.94 -23.04
CA ASP A 466 8.92 -8.89 -22.10
C ASP A 466 8.61 -9.29 -20.64
N TYR A 467 7.67 -10.22 -20.44
CA TYR A 467 7.26 -10.72 -19.13
C TYR A 467 7.99 -12.00 -18.70
N ALA A 468 8.79 -12.61 -19.57
CA ALA A 468 9.53 -13.83 -19.29
C ALA A 468 11.00 -13.52 -18.97
N PHE A 469 11.49 -14.04 -17.84
CA PHE A 469 12.84 -13.86 -17.32
C PHE A 469 13.43 -15.24 -16.99
N SER A 470 13.82 -15.98 -18.02
CA SER A 470 14.27 -17.37 -17.90
C SER A 470 15.54 -17.55 -17.06
N ASP A 471 16.31 -16.48 -16.85
CA ASP A 471 17.51 -16.46 -16.02
C ASP A 471 17.25 -16.04 -14.57
N TRP A 472 16.00 -15.74 -14.19
CA TRP A 472 15.65 -15.42 -12.83
C TRP A 472 15.91 -16.59 -11.88
N LYS A 473 16.41 -16.29 -10.68
CA LYS A 473 16.67 -17.26 -9.61
C LYS A 473 16.12 -16.77 -8.28
N PRO A 474 15.60 -17.68 -7.43
CA PRO A 474 15.09 -17.30 -6.11
C PRO A 474 16.21 -16.87 -5.15
N GLY A 475 15.85 -15.99 -4.19
CA GLY A 475 16.71 -15.59 -3.09
C GLY A 475 17.82 -14.62 -3.46
N GLN A 476 17.67 -13.90 -4.56
CA GLN A 476 18.58 -12.82 -4.97
C GLN A 476 17.83 -11.73 -5.72
N ASP A 477 18.40 -10.53 -5.75
CA ASP A 477 17.91 -9.44 -6.57
C ASP A 477 18.02 -9.78 -8.06
N TYR A 478 17.00 -9.40 -8.81
CA TYR A 478 17.08 -9.48 -10.26
C TYR A 478 17.67 -8.17 -10.83
N GLU A 479 18.84 -8.27 -11.40
CA GLU A 479 19.46 -7.19 -12.16
C GLU A 479 19.17 -7.42 -13.63
N SER A 480 18.44 -6.51 -14.28
CA SER A 480 18.25 -6.59 -15.73
C SER A 480 19.59 -6.44 -16.42
N LYS A 481 19.97 -7.44 -17.20
CA LYS A 481 21.11 -7.30 -18.12
C LYS A 481 20.71 -6.28 -19.19
N SER A 482 21.37 -5.12 -19.15
CA SER A 482 21.27 -4.08 -20.17
C SER A 482 21.74 -4.58 -21.52
#